data_6f3c404c9122542d1b07ff4d3724475c
#
_entry.id   6f3c404c9122542d1b07ff4d3724475c
#
_cell.length_a   1.000
_cell.length_b   1.000
_cell.length_c   1.000
_cell.angle_alpha   90.00
_cell.angle_beta   90.00
_cell.angle_gamma   90.00
#
_symmetry.space_group_name_H-M   'P 1'
#
loop_
_entity.id
_entity.type
_entity.pdbx_description
1 polymer ?
#
loop_
_entity_poly.entity_id
_entity_poly.type
_entity_poly.pdbx_seq_one_letter_code
_entity_poly.pdbx_strand_id
1 'polypeptide(L)'
;MTPRQILIAAFLTVLPFTSHAQSVGITAIYTVPDRDNDNEMKTVETDTDITEEAPLDVNFKAVPKEMGEHTPAYEWHIRKDGEETDILVRYEEETQYRFTESGTFRVTLRTRLTDIGADLDSVAIKVTISESRLEMPNAFSPNGDGKNDIYGAKGVCDPNSTAHYKSIVEFHAYIFNRWGQKLFEWTDVSKGWDGTYKGNPVKDGVYYVLVKAKGAEGREYNIKKDVNLLRGYTESTSTSENP
;
A
#
# COMPACT_ATOMS: atom_id res chain seq x y z
N MET A 1 40.79 -24.89 -78.13
CA MET A 1 40.07 -23.76 -77.53
C MET A 1 38.98 -24.35 -76.67
N THR A 2 39.17 -24.39 -75.36
CA THR A 2 38.21 -24.94 -74.39
C THR A 2 37.40 -23.77 -73.77
N PRO A 3 36.05 -23.85 -73.68
CA PRO A 3 35.30 -22.80 -73.08
C PRO A 3 35.34 -22.87 -71.53
N ARG A 4 35.69 -21.77 -70.95
CA ARG A 4 35.74 -21.55 -69.49
C ARG A 4 34.34 -21.43 -68.95
N GLN A 5 33.86 -22.37 -68.16
CA GLN A 5 32.61 -22.29 -67.41
C GLN A 5 32.80 -21.32 -66.24
N ILE A 6 32.05 -20.24 -66.19
CA ILE A 6 31.96 -19.31 -65.08
C ILE A 6 30.91 -19.84 -64.13
N LEU A 7 31.33 -20.34 -62.96
CA LEU A 7 30.46 -20.74 -61.89
C LEU A 7 30.02 -19.47 -61.08
N ILE A 8 28.79 -19.04 -61.27
CA ILE A 8 28.23 -17.94 -60.44
C ILE A 8 27.73 -18.56 -59.13
N ALA A 9 28.48 -18.37 -58.05
CA ALA A 9 28.02 -18.73 -56.72
C ALA A 9 27.01 -17.68 -56.20
N ALA A 10 25.76 -18.06 -56.19
CA ALA A 10 24.73 -17.25 -55.55
C ALA A 10 24.91 -17.31 -54.01
N PHE A 11 25.38 -16.23 -53.43
CA PHE A 11 25.46 -16.08 -52.00
C PHE A 11 24.04 -15.76 -51.47
N LEU A 12 23.36 -16.79 -50.93
CA LEU A 12 22.08 -16.64 -50.27
C LEU A 12 22.36 -16.06 -48.87
N THR A 13 22.24 -14.74 -48.70
CA THR A 13 22.29 -14.07 -47.40
C THR A 13 21.02 -14.40 -46.65
N VAL A 14 21.08 -15.37 -45.76
CA VAL A 14 20.05 -15.62 -44.75
C VAL A 14 20.15 -14.47 -43.74
N LEU A 15 19.29 -13.47 -43.88
CA LEU A 15 19.09 -12.47 -42.83
C LEU A 15 18.44 -13.16 -41.62
N PRO A 16 18.97 -13.01 -40.40
CA PRO A 16 18.29 -13.56 -39.26
C PRO A 16 16.97 -12.81 -39.09
N PHE A 17 15.86 -13.48 -39.31
CA PHE A 17 14.55 -13.03 -38.88
C PHE A 17 14.53 -13.07 -37.36
N THR A 18 14.77 -11.99 -36.69
CA THR A 18 14.46 -11.85 -35.25
C THR A 18 12.94 -11.73 -35.12
N SER A 19 12.23 -12.84 -34.98
CA SER A 19 10.83 -12.80 -34.58
C SER A 19 10.79 -12.34 -33.11
N HIS A 20 10.42 -11.11 -32.86
CA HIS A 20 10.06 -10.67 -31.53
C HIS A 20 8.66 -11.23 -31.21
N ALA A 21 8.54 -12.01 -30.15
CA ALA A 21 7.25 -12.54 -29.74
C ALA A 21 6.39 -11.40 -29.17
N GLN A 22 5.15 -11.31 -29.62
CA GLN A 22 4.16 -10.41 -29.06
C GLN A 22 3.92 -10.78 -27.61
N SER A 23 3.91 -9.79 -26.74
CA SER A 23 3.73 -10.01 -25.30
C SER A 23 2.99 -8.83 -24.67
N VAL A 24 2.47 -9.05 -23.47
CA VAL A 24 1.88 -8.00 -22.65
C VAL A 24 2.52 -8.04 -21.28
N GLY A 25 2.77 -6.87 -20.72
CA GLY A 25 3.18 -6.70 -19.34
C GLY A 25 2.09 -6.01 -18.51
N ILE A 26 2.30 -5.95 -17.21
CA ILE A 26 1.51 -5.17 -16.27
C ILE A 26 2.40 -4.11 -15.67
N THR A 27 1.91 -2.86 -15.60
CA THR A 27 2.44 -1.84 -14.71
C THR A 27 1.40 -1.58 -13.63
N ALA A 28 1.81 -1.62 -12.36
CA ALA A 28 0.98 -1.26 -11.23
C ALA A 28 1.51 0.01 -10.57
N ILE A 29 0.62 0.99 -10.36
CA ILE A 29 0.92 2.29 -9.75
C ILE A 29 0.09 2.43 -8.49
N TYR A 30 0.73 2.74 -7.37
CA TYR A 30 0.08 2.94 -6.09
C TYR A 30 0.83 3.96 -5.23
N THR A 31 0.15 4.49 -4.23
CA THR A 31 0.70 5.47 -3.31
C THR A 31 0.77 4.89 -1.91
N VAL A 32 1.92 4.99 -1.28
CA VAL A 32 2.14 4.58 0.12
C VAL A 32 2.27 5.85 0.95
N PRO A 33 1.56 5.95 2.10
CA PRO A 33 1.77 7.06 3.01
C PRO A 33 3.21 7.05 3.53
N ASP A 34 3.98 8.06 3.18
CA ASP A 34 5.25 8.30 3.86
C ASP A 34 4.96 9.02 5.18
N ARG A 35 5.47 8.45 6.28
CA ARG A 35 5.20 8.96 7.63
C ARG A 35 5.98 10.22 7.96
N ASP A 36 7.07 10.48 7.22
CA ASP A 36 7.97 11.59 7.46
C ASP A 36 7.77 12.77 6.50
N ASN A 37 7.10 12.55 5.36
CA ASN A 37 6.87 13.55 4.32
C ASN A 37 5.68 13.17 3.42
N ASP A 38 5.66 13.73 2.21
CA ASP A 38 4.62 13.52 1.20
C ASP A 38 4.49 12.04 0.80
N ASN A 39 3.28 11.64 0.44
CA ASN A 39 2.96 10.31 -0.05
C ASN A 39 3.93 9.87 -1.17
N GLU A 40 4.55 8.71 -1.02
CA GLU A 40 5.43 8.13 -2.02
C GLU A 40 4.61 7.37 -3.07
N MET A 41 4.72 7.78 -4.33
CA MET A 41 4.15 7.04 -5.46
C MET A 41 5.12 5.95 -5.91
N LYS A 42 4.68 4.70 -5.86
CA LYS A 42 5.43 3.53 -6.31
C LYS A 42 4.90 3.01 -7.62
N THR A 43 5.81 2.57 -8.48
CA THR A 43 5.50 1.90 -9.74
C THR A 43 6.25 0.58 -9.79
N VAL A 44 5.53 -0.51 -10.04
CA VAL A 44 6.09 -1.83 -10.24
C VAL A 44 5.63 -2.41 -11.57
N GLU A 45 6.45 -3.28 -12.15
CA GLU A 45 6.19 -3.96 -13.41
C GLU A 45 5.95 -5.45 -13.18
N THR A 46 5.56 -6.13 -14.25
CA THR A 46 5.44 -7.60 -14.29
C THR A 46 6.63 -8.27 -13.61
N ASP A 47 6.39 -9.34 -12.88
CA ASP A 47 7.36 -10.12 -12.09
C ASP A 47 7.85 -9.44 -10.78
N THR A 48 7.26 -8.31 -10.40
CA THR A 48 7.52 -7.67 -9.11
C THR A 48 6.28 -7.77 -8.22
N ASP A 49 6.41 -8.46 -7.08
CA ASP A 49 5.34 -8.59 -6.10
C ASP A 49 5.17 -7.30 -5.28
N ILE A 50 3.94 -6.97 -4.93
CA ILE A 50 3.60 -5.86 -4.04
C ILE A 50 3.35 -6.41 -2.64
N THR A 51 3.97 -5.82 -1.62
CA THR A 51 3.70 -6.13 -0.21
C THR A 51 3.52 -4.84 0.56
N GLU A 52 2.28 -4.56 0.96
CA GLU A 52 1.89 -3.28 1.55
C GLU A 52 0.82 -3.46 2.65
N GLU A 53 0.33 -2.34 3.18
CA GLU A 53 -0.71 -2.25 4.20
C GLU A 53 -2.06 -1.86 3.59
N ALA A 54 -3.17 -2.30 4.20
CA ALA A 54 -4.51 -1.83 3.82
C ALA A 54 -4.85 -0.49 4.52
N PRO A 55 -5.71 0.35 3.91
CA PRO A 55 -6.25 0.23 2.55
C PRO A 55 -5.23 0.61 1.48
N LEU A 56 -5.15 -0.14 0.39
CA LEU A 56 -4.23 0.13 -0.71
C LEU A 56 -5.01 0.28 -2.02
N ASP A 57 -4.93 1.45 -2.64
CA ASP A 57 -5.46 1.70 -3.97
C ASP A 57 -4.36 1.45 -5.00
N VAL A 58 -4.60 0.53 -5.95
CA VAL A 58 -3.66 0.19 -7.03
C VAL A 58 -4.33 0.40 -8.37
N ASN A 59 -3.66 1.13 -9.25
CA ASN A 59 -4.02 1.25 -10.66
C ASN A 59 -3.14 0.30 -11.48
N PHE A 60 -3.75 -0.63 -12.20
CA PHE A 60 -3.09 -1.59 -13.07
C PHE A 60 -3.29 -1.18 -14.52
N LYS A 61 -2.21 -1.16 -15.28
CA LYS A 61 -2.18 -0.84 -16.70
C LYS A 61 -1.56 -1.98 -17.52
N ALA A 62 -2.21 -2.37 -18.60
CA ALA A 62 -1.64 -3.27 -19.58
C ALA A 62 -0.57 -2.55 -20.41
N VAL A 63 0.57 -3.20 -20.61
CA VAL A 63 1.69 -2.68 -21.41
C VAL A 63 1.94 -3.62 -22.57
N PRO A 64 1.28 -3.41 -23.72
CA PRO A 64 1.49 -4.23 -24.91
C PRO A 64 2.87 -3.98 -25.51
N LYS A 65 3.55 -5.06 -25.95
CA LYS A 65 4.87 -5.03 -26.58
C LYS A 65 4.84 -5.79 -27.91
N GLU A 66 5.45 -5.22 -28.92
CA GLU A 66 5.63 -5.83 -30.26
C GLU A 66 4.31 -6.27 -30.94
N MET A 67 3.20 -5.54 -30.72
CA MET A 67 1.87 -5.90 -31.26
C MET A 67 1.74 -5.73 -32.79
N GLY A 68 2.60 -4.94 -33.44
CA GLY A 68 2.49 -4.64 -34.85
C GLY A 68 1.15 -3.98 -35.20
N GLU A 69 0.41 -4.54 -36.14
CA GLU A 69 -0.93 -4.07 -36.53
C GLU A 69 -2.07 -4.76 -35.77
N HIS A 70 -1.74 -5.67 -34.84
CA HIS A 70 -2.75 -6.43 -34.09
C HIS A 70 -3.42 -5.61 -33.00
N THR A 71 -4.70 -5.84 -32.78
CA THR A 71 -5.50 -5.15 -31.77
C THR A 71 -5.70 -6.05 -30.54
N PRO A 72 -5.07 -5.73 -29.40
CA PRO A 72 -5.25 -6.48 -28.17
C PRO A 72 -6.58 -6.17 -27.49
N ALA A 73 -7.23 -7.19 -26.95
CA ALA A 73 -8.30 -7.09 -25.97
C ALA A 73 -7.80 -7.64 -24.64
N TYR A 74 -8.18 -6.98 -23.57
CA TYR A 74 -7.69 -7.23 -22.22
C TYR A 74 -8.77 -7.84 -21.36
N GLU A 75 -8.38 -8.76 -20.46
CA GLU A 75 -9.25 -9.33 -19.44
C GLU A 75 -8.47 -9.45 -18.13
N TRP A 76 -8.86 -8.62 -17.16
CA TRP A 76 -8.29 -8.59 -15.82
C TRP A 76 -9.07 -9.50 -14.88
N HIS A 77 -8.34 -10.28 -14.09
CA HIS A 77 -8.88 -11.11 -13.02
C HIS A 77 -8.16 -10.77 -11.72
N ILE A 78 -8.90 -10.47 -10.67
CA ILE A 78 -8.36 -10.33 -9.31
C ILE A 78 -8.98 -11.42 -8.47
N ARG A 79 -8.12 -12.25 -7.85
CA ARG A 79 -8.51 -13.37 -7.02
C ARG A 79 -7.69 -13.41 -5.74
N LYS A 80 -8.33 -13.70 -4.62
CA LYS A 80 -7.65 -13.97 -3.35
C LYS A 80 -7.15 -15.40 -3.32
N ASP A 81 -5.92 -15.63 -2.89
CA ASP A 81 -5.36 -16.96 -2.79
C ASP A 81 -6.20 -17.83 -1.84
N GLY A 82 -6.48 -19.06 -2.28
CA GLY A 82 -7.37 -19.99 -1.57
C GLY A 82 -8.85 -19.88 -1.94
N GLU A 83 -9.24 -18.88 -2.74
CA GLU A 83 -10.62 -18.75 -3.25
C GLU A 83 -10.72 -19.26 -4.69
N GLU A 84 -11.87 -19.83 -5.05
CA GLU A 84 -12.13 -20.34 -6.41
C GLU A 84 -12.68 -19.27 -7.36
N THR A 85 -13.29 -18.22 -6.81
CA THR A 85 -13.96 -17.17 -7.57
C THR A 85 -13.14 -15.90 -7.65
N ASP A 86 -13.24 -15.21 -8.80
CA ASP A 86 -12.64 -13.90 -8.96
C ASP A 86 -13.45 -12.84 -8.20
N ILE A 87 -12.77 -11.97 -7.50
CA ILE A 87 -13.35 -10.80 -6.81
C ILE A 87 -13.74 -9.74 -7.84
N LEU A 88 -12.94 -9.63 -8.90
CA LEU A 88 -13.11 -8.65 -9.97
C LEU A 88 -12.76 -9.25 -11.31
N VAL A 89 -13.59 -8.95 -12.35
CA VAL A 89 -13.27 -9.15 -13.76
C VAL A 89 -13.51 -7.83 -14.48
N ARG A 90 -12.56 -7.38 -15.32
CA ARG A 90 -12.62 -6.13 -16.11
C ARG A 90 -11.99 -6.34 -17.49
N TYR A 91 -12.39 -5.51 -18.45
CA TYR A 91 -12.02 -5.66 -19.87
C TYR A 91 -11.33 -4.43 -20.47
N GLU A 92 -11.06 -3.40 -19.66
CA GLU A 92 -10.40 -2.17 -20.08
C GLU A 92 -8.87 -2.35 -20.13
N GLU A 93 -8.16 -1.44 -20.79
CA GLU A 93 -6.68 -1.40 -20.80
C GLU A 93 -6.12 -1.08 -19.40
N GLU A 94 -6.85 -0.29 -18.62
CA GLU A 94 -6.49 0.07 -17.25
C GLU A 94 -7.62 -0.33 -16.29
N THR A 95 -7.26 -0.81 -15.11
CA THR A 95 -8.22 -1.14 -14.05
C THR A 95 -7.70 -0.72 -12.69
N GLN A 96 -8.60 -0.38 -11.79
CA GLN A 96 -8.28 0.03 -10.43
C GLN A 96 -8.95 -0.90 -9.42
N TYR A 97 -8.21 -1.22 -8.35
CA TYR A 97 -8.77 -1.97 -7.24
C TYR A 97 -8.25 -1.45 -5.90
N ARG A 98 -9.15 -1.38 -4.91
CA ARG A 98 -8.85 -1.01 -3.52
C ARG A 98 -8.81 -2.27 -2.65
N PHE A 99 -7.62 -2.64 -2.22
CA PHE A 99 -7.40 -3.76 -1.30
C PHE A 99 -7.69 -3.30 0.13
N THR A 100 -8.76 -3.83 0.72
CA THR A 100 -9.20 -3.54 2.10
C THR A 100 -9.12 -4.76 3.01
N GLU A 101 -8.82 -5.94 2.45
CA GLU A 101 -8.68 -7.18 3.18
C GLU A 101 -7.22 -7.64 3.19
N SER A 102 -6.79 -8.21 4.31
CA SER A 102 -5.47 -8.85 4.39
C SER A 102 -5.44 -10.19 3.65
N GLY A 103 -4.25 -10.58 3.23
CA GLY A 103 -4.02 -11.82 2.50
C GLY A 103 -3.25 -11.59 1.21
N THR A 104 -3.13 -12.64 0.42
CA THR A 104 -2.46 -12.60 -0.87
C THR A 104 -3.49 -12.64 -1.99
N PHE A 105 -3.32 -11.74 -2.94
CA PHE A 105 -4.18 -11.60 -4.13
C PHE A 105 -3.32 -11.80 -5.38
N ARG A 106 -3.90 -12.46 -6.36
CA ARG A 106 -3.32 -12.60 -7.69
C ARG A 106 -4.09 -11.73 -8.67
N VAL A 107 -3.40 -10.78 -9.29
CA VAL A 107 -3.91 -9.93 -10.36
C VAL A 107 -3.38 -10.47 -11.67
N THR A 108 -4.26 -11.07 -12.47
CA THR A 108 -3.90 -11.72 -13.74
C THR A 108 -4.46 -10.92 -14.89
N LEU A 109 -3.64 -10.62 -15.87
CA LEU A 109 -4.03 -10.06 -17.16
C LEU A 109 -3.95 -11.14 -18.23
N ARG A 110 -5.08 -11.40 -18.89
CA ARG A 110 -5.17 -12.20 -20.12
C ARG A 110 -5.34 -11.25 -21.30
N THR A 111 -4.68 -11.55 -22.39
CA THR A 111 -4.74 -10.74 -23.59
C THR A 111 -5.02 -11.61 -24.80
N ARG A 112 -5.95 -11.13 -25.65
CA ARG A 112 -6.32 -11.79 -26.90
C ARG A 112 -6.16 -10.80 -28.04
N LEU A 113 -5.56 -11.24 -29.14
CA LEU A 113 -5.51 -10.48 -30.40
C LEU A 113 -6.81 -10.71 -31.17
N THR A 114 -7.65 -9.68 -31.24
CA THR A 114 -9.05 -9.80 -31.73
C THR A 114 -9.13 -10.02 -33.22
N ASP A 115 -8.20 -9.47 -33.99
CA ASP A 115 -8.14 -9.53 -35.45
C ASP A 115 -7.77 -10.92 -35.99
N ILE A 116 -6.98 -11.69 -35.22
CA ILE A 116 -6.57 -13.05 -35.60
C ILE A 116 -7.13 -14.12 -34.63
N GLY A 117 -7.79 -13.72 -33.56
CA GLY A 117 -8.38 -14.61 -32.56
C GLY A 117 -7.35 -15.42 -31.74
N ALA A 118 -6.10 -14.94 -31.62
CA ALA A 118 -5.04 -15.60 -30.89
C ALA A 118 -4.96 -15.11 -29.45
N ASP A 119 -4.83 -16.04 -28.48
CA ASP A 119 -4.57 -15.72 -27.09
C ASP A 119 -3.06 -15.60 -26.85
N LEU A 120 -2.65 -14.55 -26.12
CA LEU A 120 -1.28 -14.40 -25.64
C LEU A 120 -1.13 -15.07 -24.26
N ASP A 121 0.11 -15.30 -23.84
CA ASP A 121 0.39 -15.78 -22.50
C ASP A 121 -0.16 -14.81 -21.45
N SER A 122 -0.74 -15.36 -20.40
CA SER A 122 -1.22 -14.55 -19.29
C SER A 122 -0.08 -14.11 -18.38
N VAL A 123 -0.13 -12.89 -17.89
CA VAL A 123 0.83 -12.35 -16.92
C VAL A 123 0.12 -12.02 -15.60
N ALA A 124 0.86 -12.05 -14.50
CA ALA A 124 0.28 -11.78 -13.19
C ALA A 124 1.24 -11.03 -12.27
N ILE A 125 0.66 -10.23 -11.38
CA ILE A 125 1.33 -9.62 -10.22
C ILE A 125 0.66 -10.16 -8.95
N LYS A 126 1.47 -10.50 -7.96
CA LYS A 126 0.98 -10.86 -6.63
C LYS A 126 0.96 -9.63 -5.73
N VAL A 127 -0.18 -9.41 -5.05
CA VAL A 127 -0.35 -8.34 -4.07
C VAL A 127 -0.60 -8.96 -2.71
N THR A 128 0.28 -8.71 -1.76
CA THR A 128 0.16 -9.19 -0.38
C THR A 128 -0.15 -8.03 0.56
N ILE A 129 -1.28 -8.10 1.23
CA ILE A 129 -1.73 -7.12 2.23
C ILE A 129 -1.49 -7.71 3.61
N SER A 130 -0.73 -6.99 4.43
CA SER A 130 -0.38 -7.42 5.77
C SER A 130 -1.58 -7.39 6.74
N GLU A 131 -1.54 -8.26 7.77
CA GLU A 131 -2.52 -8.22 8.87
C GLU A 131 -2.42 -6.92 9.66
N SER A 132 -3.50 -6.56 10.33
CA SER A 132 -3.59 -5.32 11.09
C SER A 132 -2.80 -5.34 12.38
N ARG A 133 -2.38 -4.16 12.78
CA ARG A 133 -1.81 -3.89 14.10
C ARG A 133 -2.28 -2.52 14.59
N LEU A 134 -2.69 -2.45 15.84
CA LEU A 134 -3.07 -1.18 16.49
C LEU A 134 -2.68 -1.21 17.96
N GLU A 135 -1.88 -0.25 18.37
CA GLU A 135 -1.52 -0.01 19.77
C GLU A 135 -1.69 1.46 20.10
N MET A 136 -2.21 1.74 21.30
CA MET A 136 -2.35 3.10 21.83
C MET A 136 -1.36 3.29 23.00
N PRO A 137 -0.64 4.43 23.08
CA PRO A 137 0.27 4.70 24.19
C PRO A 137 -0.48 4.94 25.50
N ASN A 138 0.26 4.95 26.63
CA ASN A 138 -0.28 5.19 27.97
C ASN A 138 -0.14 6.66 28.41
N ALA A 139 0.70 7.41 27.71
CA ALA A 139 1.01 8.80 28.03
C ALA A 139 1.44 9.55 26.79
N PHE A 140 1.36 10.87 26.86
CA PHE A 140 1.95 11.79 25.87
C PHE A 140 2.31 13.11 26.54
N SER A 141 3.16 13.92 25.91
CA SER A 141 3.70 15.15 26.46
C SER A 141 3.61 16.29 25.45
N PRO A 142 2.45 16.95 25.31
CA PRO A 142 2.27 18.06 24.37
C PRO A 142 2.98 19.32 24.87
N ASN A 143 4.31 19.32 24.79
CA ASN A 143 5.19 20.40 25.26
C ASN A 143 5.84 21.17 24.09
N GLY A 144 5.64 20.73 22.84
CA GLY A 144 6.14 21.37 21.62
C GLY A 144 7.58 21.04 21.29
N ASP A 145 8.15 19.95 21.83
CA ASP A 145 9.52 19.49 21.52
C ASP A 145 9.61 18.57 20.28
N GLY A 146 8.46 18.31 19.64
CA GLY A 146 8.34 17.44 18.46
C GLY A 146 8.27 15.94 18.78
N LYS A 147 8.24 15.56 20.07
CA LYS A 147 8.16 14.17 20.52
C LYS A 147 6.94 13.98 21.41
N ASN A 148 6.13 12.97 21.08
CA ASN A 148 4.94 12.63 21.85
C ASN A 148 3.99 13.81 22.10
N ASP A 149 4.02 14.83 21.25
CA ASP A 149 3.15 16.02 21.35
C ASP A 149 1.69 15.71 21.01
N ILE A 150 1.46 14.63 20.25
CA ILE A 150 0.13 14.21 19.80
C ILE A 150 -0.19 12.84 20.37
N TYR A 151 -1.32 12.68 21.03
CA TYR A 151 -1.83 11.38 21.45
C TYR A 151 -2.59 10.70 20.32
N GLY A 152 -2.06 9.65 19.76
CA GLY A 152 -2.66 8.84 18.69
C GLY A 152 -2.20 7.39 18.75
N ALA A 153 -2.38 6.64 17.70
CA ALA A 153 -1.81 5.31 17.58
C ALA A 153 -0.27 5.36 17.63
N LYS A 154 0.38 4.31 18.12
CA LYS A 154 1.83 4.23 18.09
C LYS A 154 2.33 4.38 16.64
N GLY A 155 3.37 5.19 16.43
CA GLY A 155 3.85 5.62 15.12
C GLY A 155 3.35 7.03 14.74
N VAL A 156 2.22 7.50 15.28
CA VAL A 156 1.81 8.91 15.22
C VAL A 156 2.50 9.71 16.32
N CYS A 157 2.51 9.14 17.54
CA CYS A 157 3.08 9.80 18.73
C CYS A 157 4.60 9.76 18.77
N ASP A 158 5.20 8.76 18.18
CA ASP A 158 6.65 8.52 18.13
C ASP A 158 7.03 8.00 16.75
N PRO A 159 7.51 8.86 15.84
CA PRO A 159 7.93 8.47 14.49
C PRO A 159 9.05 7.41 14.48
N ASN A 160 9.88 7.36 15.52
CA ASN A 160 10.96 6.38 15.64
C ASN A 160 10.49 5.03 16.23
N SER A 161 9.21 4.91 16.61
CA SER A 161 8.68 3.66 17.15
C SER A 161 8.66 2.58 16.08
N THR A 162 9.16 1.38 16.42
CA THR A 162 9.03 0.18 15.57
C THR A 162 7.64 -0.44 15.64
N ALA A 163 6.79 0.03 16.57
CA ALA A 163 5.45 -0.48 16.83
C ALA A 163 4.38 0.38 16.14
N HIS A 164 4.50 0.58 14.83
CA HIS A 164 3.52 1.35 14.07
C HIS A 164 2.17 0.62 13.93
N TYR A 165 1.08 1.40 13.84
CA TYR A 165 -0.19 0.86 13.36
C TYR A 165 -0.06 0.47 11.88
N LYS A 166 -0.82 -0.53 11.43
CA LYS A 166 -0.90 -0.93 10.03
C LYS A 166 -2.21 -1.62 9.71
N SER A 167 -2.61 -1.59 8.45
CA SER A 167 -3.79 -2.28 7.89
C SER A 167 -5.06 -2.04 8.71
N ILE A 168 -5.29 -0.79 9.16
CA ILE A 168 -6.51 -0.37 9.84
C ILE A 168 -7.45 0.23 8.79
N VAL A 169 -8.60 -0.40 8.56
CA VAL A 169 -9.56 -0.01 7.52
C VAL A 169 -10.73 0.84 8.04
N GLU A 170 -11.03 0.71 9.33
CA GLU A 170 -11.99 1.58 10.03
C GLU A 170 -11.39 2.01 11.35
N PHE A 171 -11.56 3.29 11.70
CA PHE A 171 -11.03 3.84 12.95
C PHE A 171 -11.92 4.94 13.48
N HIS A 172 -12.20 4.89 14.78
CA HIS A 172 -12.90 5.95 15.50
C HIS A 172 -12.43 5.99 16.95
N ALA A 173 -11.95 7.14 17.41
CA ALA A 173 -11.42 7.31 18.74
C ALA A 173 -11.98 8.56 19.43
N TYR A 174 -12.04 8.50 20.76
CA TYR A 174 -12.61 9.53 21.62
C TYR A 174 -11.73 9.74 22.85
N ILE A 175 -11.63 11.00 23.28
CA ILE A 175 -11.03 11.38 24.58
C ILE A 175 -12.11 11.94 25.49
N PHE A 176 -12.08 11.48 26.74
CA PHE A 176 -12.98 11.94 27.80
C PHE A 176 -12.17 12.41 29.01
N ASN A 177 -12.71 13.39 29.72
CA ASN A 177 -12.22 13.74 31.05
C ASN A 177 -12.81 12.80 32.13
N ARG A 178 -12.37 12.96 33.39
CA ARG A 178 -12.82 12.14 34.54
C ARG A 178 -14.32 12.21 34.84
N TRP A 179 -15.03 13.20 34.29
CA TRP A 179 -16.48 13.36 34.46
C TRP A 179 -17.28 12.77 33.29
N GLY A 180 -16.60 12.11 32.34
CA GLY A 180 -17.24 11.53 31.18
C GLY A 180 -17.58 12.53 30.07
N GLN A 181 -17.11 13.78 30.17
CA GLN A 181 -17.28 14.76 29.11
C GLN A 181 -16.33 14.44 27.96
N LYS A 182 -16.86 14.32 26.73
CA LYS A 182 -16.07 14.17 25.51
C LYS A 182 -15.32 15.47 25.22
N LEU A 183 -14.01 15.37 25.09
CA LEU A 183 -13.11 16.49 24.78
C LEU A 183 -12.71 16.51 23.30
N PHE A 184 -12.45 15.34 22.73
CA PHE A 184 -11.96 15.19 21.37
C PHE A 184 -12.46 13.91 20.72
N GLU A 185 -12.56 13.89 19.40
CA GLU A 185 -12.82 12.70 18.61
C GLU A 185 -12.12 12.81 17.25
N TRP A 186 -11.67 11.68 16.72
CA TRP A 186 -11.07 11.60 15.39
C TRP A 186 -11.33 10.25 14.76
N THR A 187 -11.29 10.20 13.39
CA THR A 187 -11.61 9.03 12.58
C THR A 187 -10.47 8.62 11.65
N ASP A 188 -9.36 9.33 11.66
CA ASP A 188 -8.18 9.03 10.87
C ASP A 188 -7.09 8.49 11.81
N VAL A 189 -6.68 7.24 11.64
CA VAL A 189 -5.69 6.58 12.48
C VAL A 189 -4.33 7.28 12.48
N SER A 190 -4.02 8.04 11.40
CA SER A 190 -2.80 8.83 11.27
C SER A 190 -2.83 10.15 12.07
N LYS A 191 -3.97 10.51 12.65
CA LYS A 191 -4.18 11.72 13.44
C LYS A 191 -4.22 11.40 14.93
N GLY A 192 -4.32 12.46 15.73
CA GLY A 192 -4.42 12.33 17.18
C GLY A 192 -4.83 13.62 17.86
N TRP A 193 -4.85 13.57 19.20
CA TRP A 193 -5.22 14.68 20.07
C TRP A 193 -3.98 15.41 20.57
N ASP A 194 -3.97 16.72 20.43
CA ASP A 194 -2.89 17.64 20.85
C ASP A 194 -2.97 18.10 22.32
N GLY A 195 -3.87 17.55 23.10
CA GLY A 195 -4.05 17.96 24.50
C GLY A 195 -4.83 19.27 24.66
N THR A 196 -5.61 19.69 23.65
CA THR A 196 -6.48 20.89 23.76
C THR A 196 -7.96 20.54 23.80
N TYR A 197 -8.76 21.45 24.35
CA TYR A 197 -10.22 21.43 24.27
C TYR A 197 -10.73 22.83 23.93
N LYS A 198 -11.46 22.94 22.81
CA LYS A 198 -11.95 24.23 22.28
C LYS A 198 -10.82 25.27 22.10
N GLY A 199 -9.67 24.83 21.63
CA GLY A 199 -8.50 25.66 21.36
C GLY A 199 -7.68 26.05 22.60
N ASN A 200 -8.02 25.55 23.80
CA ASN A 200 -7.26 25.82 25.02
C ASN A 200 -6.61 24.55 25.54
N PRO A 201 -5.35 24.60 26.01
CA PRO A 201 -4.69 23.47 26.64
C PRO A 201 -5.48 22.99 27.86
N VAL A 202 -5.70 21.65 27.93
CA VAL A 202 -6.28 21.05 29.14
C VAL A 202 -5.20 20.84 30.20
N LYS A 203 -5.58 20.70 31.48
CA LYS A 203 -4.64 20.48 32.59
C LYS A 203 -3.94 19.13 32.47
N ASP A 204 -2.71 19.04 32.96
CA ASP A 204 -2.02 17.78 33.15
C ASP A 204 -2.83 16.83 34.05
N GLY A 205 -2.78 15.54 33.75
CA GLY A 205 -3.52 14.53 34.47
C GLY A 205 -4.00 13.37 33.63
N VAL A 206 -4.94 12.60 34.18
CA VAL A 206 -5.47 11.39 33.57
C VAL A 206 -6.74 11.72 32.76
N TYR A 207 -6.74 11.23 31.53
CA TYR A 207 -7.85 11.23 30.61
C TYR A 207 -8.20 9.79 30.20
N TYR A 208 -9.31 9.60 29.54
CA TYR A 208 -9.79 8.28 29.14
C TYR A 208 -9.94 8.22 27.63
N VAL A 209 -9.38 7.21 27.02
CA VAL A 209 -9.52 6.95 25.58
C VAL A 209 -10.44 5.76 25.32
N LEU A 210 -11.30 5.91 24.34
CA LEU A 210 -12.08 4.85 23.76
C LEU A 210 -11.74 4.80 22.27
N VAL A 211 -11.25 3.64 21.78
CA VAL A 211 -11.02 3.39 20.36
C VAL A 211 -11.87 2.23 19.90
N LYS A 212 -12.54 2.41 18.77
CA LYS A 212 -13.18 1.36 17.98
C LYS A 212 -12.52 1.37 16.61
N ALA A 213 -11.96 0.22 16.23
CA ALA A 213 -11.29 0.11 14.94
C ALA A 213 -11.47 -1.30 14.38
N LYS A 214 -11.28 -1.44 13.06
CA LYS A 214 -11.32 -2.71 12.36
C LYS A 214 -10.08 -2.88 11.52
N GLY A 215 -9.46 -4.04 11.61
CA GLY A 215 -8.33 -4.45 10.80
C GLY A 215 -8.76 -5.09 9.50
N ALA A 216 -7.84 -5.15 8.54
CA ALA A 216 -8.07 -5.73 7.22
C ALA A 216 -8.45 -7.23 7.24
N GLU A 217 -8.04 -7.97 8.27
CA GLU A 217 -8.45 -9.37 8.51
C GLU A 217 -9.82 -9.49 9.20
N GLY A 218 -10.51 -8.37 9.42
CA GLY A 218 -11.78 -8.32 10.13
C GLY A 218 -11.65 -8.25 11.65
N ARG A 219 -10.42 -8.16 12.20
CA ARG A 219 -10.19 -8.03 13.65
C ARG A 219 -10.79 -6.73 14.18
N GLU A 220 -11.62 -6.86 15.22
CA GLU A 220 -12.16 -5.71 15.93
C GLU A 220 -11.26 -5.29 17.08
N TYR A 221 -10.97 -4.00 17.17
CA TYR A 221 -10.25 -3.35 18.26
C TYR A 221 -11.22 -2.51 19.08
N ASN A 222 -11.40 -2.89 20.35
CA ASN A 222 -12.17 -2.15 21.35
C ASN A 222 -11.25 -1.78 22.51
N ILE A 223 -10.51 -0.67 22.35
CA ILE A 223 -9.52 -0.22 23.32
C ILE A 223 -10.17 0.79 24.26
N LYS A 224 -10.14 0.49 25.56
CA LYS A 224 -10.56 1.38 26.65
C LYS A 224 -9.44 1.46 27.66
N LYS A 225 -8.86 2.64 27.81
CA LYS A 225 -7.75 2.82 28.75
C LYS A 225 -7.65 4.28 29.21
N ASP A 226 -6.91 4.48 30.27
CA ASP A 226 -6.45 5.78 30.71
C ASP A 226 -5.20 6.21 29.93
N VAL A 227 -5.04 7.51 29.82
CA VAL A 227 -3.88 8.17 29.21
C VAL A 227 -3.43 9.32 30.11
N ASN A 228 -2.13 9.39 30.37
CA ASN A 228 -1.52 10.46 31.15
C ASN A 228 -1.05 11.59 30.22
N LEU A 229 -1.50 12.80 30.47
CA LEU A 229 -1.02 14.01 29.82
C LEU A 229 -0.01 14.69 30.76
N LEU A 230 1.24 14.83 30.31
CA LEU A 230 2.40 15.23 31.13
C LEU A 230 3.24 16.30 30.40
N ARG A 231 2.82 17.56 30.36
CA ARG A 231 3.56 18.64 29.67
C ARG A 231 4.94 18.96 30.25
N GLY A 232 5.12 18.69 31.54
CA GLY A 232 6.40 18.92 32.21
C GLY A 232 7.45 17.81 31.98
N TYR A 233 7.12 16.76 31.21
CA TYR A 233 8.04 15.67 30.96
C TYR A 233 8.92 15.98 29.75
N THR A 234 10.23 16.10 29.97
CA THR A 234 11.24 16.11 28.89
C THR A 234 12.05 14.83 29.00
N GLU A 235 12.15 14.07 27.90
CA GLU A 235 13.08 12.93 27.85
C GLU A 235 14.52 13.44 28.00
N SER A 236 15.12 13.20 29.15
CA SER A 236 16.55 13.43 29.31
C SER A 236 17.29 12.39 28.45
N THR A 237 17.92 12.85 27.37
CA THR A 237 18.94 12.08 26.66
C THR A 237 20.03 11.70 27.67
N SER A 238 20.05 10.46 28.11
CA SER A 238 21.16 9.90 28.87
C SER A 238 22.35 9.77 27.93
N THR A 239 23.12 10.83 27.79
CA THR A 239 24.50 10.73 27.34
C THR A 239 25.23 9.93 28.40
N SER A 240 25.47 8.65 28.13
CA SER A 240 26.43 7.87 28.88
C SER A 240 27.84 8.43 28.59
N GLU A 241 28.24 9.42 29.36
CA GLU A 241 29.67 9.67 29.51
C GLU A 241 30.22 8.49 30.31
N ASN A 242 30.95 7.65 29.63
CA ASN A 242 31.77 6.61 30.23
C ASN A 242 33.12 7.24 30.59
N PRO A 243 33.59 7.17 31.82
CA PRO A 243 34.91 7.66 32.25
C PRO A 243 36.05 6.82 31.68
#